data_14c6a29a97237d21f74cf651e65e764b
#
_entry.id   14c6a29a97237d21f74cf651e65e764b
#
_cell.length_a   1.000
_cell.length_b   1.000
_cell.length_c   1.000
_cell.angle_alpha   90.00
_cell.angle_beta   90.00
_cell.angle_gamma   90.00
#
_symmetry.space_group_name_H-M   'P 1'
#
loop_
_entity.id
_entity.type
_entity.pdbx_description
1 polymer ?
#
loop_
_entity_poly.entity_id
_entity_poly.type
_entity_poly.pdbx_seq_one_letter_code
_entity_poly.pdbx_strand_id
1 'polypeptide(L)'
;ASRMLDDRVRAVLARLEEEDADERAQGVDRALRARAVTATTGRFLFALVAPQTACEVLEVGGSRGYSTIWLAAAARILGGRVVSVENDPAKCEAWKRNVEEAGLSDWAELVEGDALDQLSEIEDVFDVVFIDAEKED
;
A
#
# COMPACT_ATOMS: atom_id res chain seq x y z
N ALA A 1 3.16 21.05 0.32
CA ALA A 1 3.50 19.74 0.86
C ALA A 1 2.27 19.04 1.40
N SER A 2 1.45 19.74 2.18
CA SER A 2 0.30 19.12 2.79
C SER A 2 -0.73 18.68 1.76
N ARG A 3 -0.72 19.24 0.57
CA ARG A 3 -1.70 18.88 -0.45
C ARG A 3 -1.45 17.50 -1.05
N MET A 4 -0.24 17.00 -0.91
CA MET A 4 0.09 15.69 -1.43
C MET A 4 -0.70 14.61 -0.69
N LEU A 5 -0.91 14.83 0.61
CA LEU A 5 -1.73 13.94 1.42
C LEU A 5 -3.00 14.70 1.78
N ASP A 6 -4.01 14.60 0.91
CA ASP A 6 -5.24 15.33 1.17
C ASP A 6 -5.99 14.74 2.36
N ASP A 7 -7.10 15.36 2.71
CA ASP A 7 -7.82 14.99 3.93
C ASP A 7 -8.35 13.56 3.88
N ARG A 8 -8.77 13.08 2.71
CA ARG A 8 -9.26 11.71 2.58
C ARG A 8 -8.14 10.71 2.83
N VAL A 9 -6.98 10.97 2.24
CA VAL A 9 -5.82 10.10 2.41
C VAL A 9 -5.41 10.06 3.87
N ARG A 10 -5.32 11.24 4.50
CA ARG A 10 -4.91 11.32 5.90
C ARG A 10 -5.86 10.59 6.82
N ALA A 11 -7.16 10.69 6.56
CA ALA A 11 -8.15 10.05 7.40
C ALA A 11 -8.02 8.53 7.34
N VAL A 12 -7.81 7.98 6.13
CA VAL A 12 -7.68 6.54 6.00
C VAL A 12 -6.39 6.05 6.62
N LEU A 13 -5.28 6.77 6.42
CA LEU A 13 -4.01 6.39 7.02
C LEU A 13 -4.11 6.40 8.55
N ALA A 14 -4.75 7.42 9.11
CA ALA A 14 -4.89 7.51 10.57
C ALA A 14 -5.73 6.35 11.11
N ARG A 15 -6.79 5.99 10.40
CA ARG A 15 -7.64 4.88 10.82
C ARG A 15 -6.86 3.57 10.80
N LEU A 16 -6.08 3.34 9.75
CA LEU A 16 -5.30 2.11 9.65
C LEU A 16 -4.22 2.03 10.71
N GLU A 17 -3.59 3.16 11.03
CA GLU A 17 -2.61 3.20 12.12
C GLU A 17 -3.26 2.87 13.45
N GLU A 18 -4.46 3.36 13.67
CA GLU A 18 -5.18 3.09 14.89
C GLU A 18 -5.60 1.63 15.00
N GLU A 19 -6.06 1.06 13.88
CA GLU A 19 -6.44 -0.35 13.86
C GLU A 19 -5.24 -1.25 14.17
N ASP A 20 -4.09 -0.93 13.63
CA ASP A 20 -2.90 -1.71 13.89
C ASP A 20 -2.48 -1.61 15.36
N ALA A 21 -2.56 -0.42 15.93
CA ALA A 21 -2.22 -0.21 17.33
C ALA A 21 -3.18 -0.98 18.24
N ASP A 22 -4.47 -0.97 17.92
CA ASP A 22 -5.46 -1.70 18.72
C ASP A 22 -5.22 -3.19 18.66
N GLU A 23 -4.91 -3.71 17.48
CA GLU A 23 -4.64 -5.14 17.33
C GLU A 23 -3.41 -5.57 18.13
N ARG A 24 -2.38 -4.74 18.14
CA ARG A 24 -1.18 -5.02 18.93
C ARG A 24 -1.50 -5.00 20.42
N ALA A 25 -2.31 -4.04 20.85
CA ALA A 25 -2.67 -3.90 22.25
C ALA A 25 -3.49 -5.08 22.74
N GLN A 26 -4.28 -5.69 21.85
CA GLN A 26 -5.11 -6.84 22.18
C GLN A 26 -4.40 -8.16 22.03
N GLY A 27 -3.14 -8.15 21.58
CA GLY A 27 -2.39 -9.38 21.41
C GLY A 27 -2.85 -10.23 20.24
N VAL A 28 -3.41 -9.60 19.23
CA VAL A 28 -3.88 -10.32 18.05
C VAL A 28 -2.72 -10.99 17.35
N ASP A 29 -2.94 -12.22 16.87
CA ASP A 29 -1.91 -12.97 16.17
C ASP A 29 -1.35 -12.16 15.01
N ARG A 30 -0.05 -12.26 14.82
CA ARG A 30 0.65 -11.51 13.77
C ARG A 30 0.00 -11.64 12.41
N ALA A 31 -0.41 -12.86 12.06
CA ALA A 31 -0.98 -13.12 10.75
C ALA A 31 -2.34 -12.46 10.56
N LEU A 32 -3.01 -12.13 11.65
CA LEU A 32 -4.36 -11.57 11.60
C LEU A 32 -4.37 -10.05 11.71
N ARG A 33 -3.26 -9.45 12.10
CA ARG A 33 -3.21 -8.01 12.25
C ARG A 33 -3.22 -7.31 10.90
N ALA A 34 -3.51 -6.00 10.92
CA ALA A 34 -3.50 -5.18 9.72
C ALA A 34 -2.14 -5.14 9.04
N ARG A 35 -1.08 -5.38 9.81
CA ARG A 35 0.26 -5.49 9.27
C ARG A 35 0.67 -4.27 8.46
N ALA A 36 0.28 -3.11 8.93
CA ALA A 36 0.64 -1.87 8.25
C ALA A 36 2.07 -1.46 8.60
N VAL A 37 2.77 -0.87 7.66
CA VAL A 37 4.06 -0.26 7.95
C VAL A 37 3.83 0.93 8.88
N THR A 38 4.88 1.36 9.58
CA THR A 38 4.74 2.50 10.47
C THR A 38 4.61 3.78 9.66
N ALA A 39 4.09 4.83 10.31
CA ALA A 39 3.98 6.13 9.65
C ALA A 39 5.34 6.65 9.19
N THR A 40 6.39 6.38 9.97
CA THR A 40 7.73 6.80 9.60
C THR A 40 8.16 6.11 8.30
N THR A 41 7.94 4.79 8.20
CA THR A 41 8.26 4.06 6.98
C THR A 41 7.43 4.57 5.82
N GLY A 42 6.13 4.86 6.06
CA GLY A 42 5.27 5.39 5.01
C GLY A 42 5.79 6.71 4.46
N ARG A 43 6.21 7.61 5.34
CA ARG A 43 6.78 8.88 4.90
C ARG A 43 8.04 8.67 4.09
N PHE A 44 8.86 7.69 4.47
CA PHE A 44 10.07 7.37 3.72
C PHE A 44 9.71 6.90 2.32
N LEU A 45 8.73 6.01 2.20
CA LEU A 45 8.30 5.52 0.90
C LEU A 45 7.78 6.66 0.03
N PHE A 46 6.99 7.54 0.60
CA PHE A 46 6.49 8.70 -0.11
C PHE A 46 7.65 9.55 -0.63
N ALA A 47 8.62 9.82 0.22
CA ALA A 47 9.77 10.65 -0.14
C ALA A 47 10.61 9.98 -1.23
N LEU A 48 10.67 8.65 -1.24
CA LEU A 48 11.43 7.93 -2.25
C LEU A 48 10.79 8.05 -3.62
N VAL A 49 9.46 7.99 -3.68
CA VAL A 49 8.72 8.03 -4.94
C VAL A 49 8.52 9.46 -5.43
N ALA A 50 8.24 10.39 -4.53
CA ALA A 50 7.81 11.73 -4.88
C ALA A 50 8.74 12.50 -5.83
N PRO A 51 10.07 12.38 -5.74
CA PRO A 51 10.93 13.13 -6.64
C PRO A 51 11.05 12.58 -8.05
N GLN A 52 10.48 11.41 -8.31
CA GLN A 52 10.58 10.79 -9.62
C GLN A 52 9.44 11.24 -10.52
N THR A 53 9.66 11.19 -11.83
CA THR A 53 8.64 11.62 -12.79
C THR A 53 7.94 10.39 -13.36
N ALA A 54 6.61 10.42 -13.37
CA ALA A 54 5.79 9.33 -13.93
C ALA A 54 6.23 7.97 -13.39
N CYS A 55 6.36 7.90 -12.08
CA CYS A 55 6.91 6.71 -11.43
C CYS A 55 5.93 5.56 -11.43
N GLU A 56 6.37 4.41 -11.93
CA GLU A 56 5.60 3.16 -11.90
C GLU A 56 6.13 2.32 -10.75
N VAL A 57 5.27 1.97 -9.82
CA VAL A 57 5.67 1.28 -8.59
C VAL A 57 5.04 -0.11 -8.55
N LEU A 58 5.85 -1.12 -8.25
CA LEU A 58 5.35 -2.45 -7.98
C LEU A 58 5.49 -2.72 -6.50
N GLU A 59 4.39 -3.11 -5.87
CA GLU A 59 4.38 -3.46 -4.46
C GLU A 59 3.99 -4.91 -4.30
N VAL A 60 4.80 -5.68 -3.59
CA VAL A 60 4.48 -7.08 -3.28
C VAL A 60 4.12 -7.16 -1.81
N GLY A 61 2.91 -7.66 -1.53
CA GLY A 61 2.40 -7.73 -0.17
C GLY A 61 1.67 -6.47 0.23
N GLY A 62 0.65 -6.09 -0.53
CA GLY A 62 -0.08 -4.85 -0.30
C GLY A 62 -0.90 -4.83 0.97
N SER A 63 -1.22 -6.01 1.51
CA SER A 63 -1.97 -6.15 2.74
C SER A 63 -3.29 -5.36 2.67
N ARG A 64 -3.61 -4.55 3.67
CA ARG A 64 -4.84 -3.77 3.69
C ARG A 64 -4.70 -2.40 3.04
N GLY A 65 -3.56 -2.13 2.40
CA GLY A 65 -3.39 -0.95 1.58
C GLY A 65 -2.69 0.22 2.23
N TYR A 66 -2.16 0.06 3.44
CA TYR A 66 -1.54 1.19 4.12
C TYR A 66 -0.35 1.75 3.33
N SER A 67 0.63 0.89 3.01
CA SER A 67 1.78 1.34 2.22
C SER A 67 1.36 1.72 0.81
N THR A 68 0.38 1.01 0.25
CA THR A 68 -0.15 1.33 -1.08
C THR A 68 -0.65 2.77 -1.12
N ILE A 69 -1.35 3.20 -0.07
CA ILE A 69 -1.92 4.54 -0.03
C ILE A 69 -0.82 5.60 -0.03
N TRP A 70 0.26 5.38 0.75
CA TRP A 70 1.40 6.30 0.73
C TRP A 70 2.02 6.38 -0.67
N LEU A 71 2.24 5.20 -1.29
CA LEU A 71 2.87 5.15 -2.60
C LEU A 71 1.98 5.76 -3.67
N ALA A 72 0.68 5.47 -3.62
CA ALA A 72 -0.26 5.98 -4.61
C ALA A 72 -0.45 7.49 -4.47
N ALA A 73 -0.40 8.01 -3.26
CA ALA A 73 -0.50 9.45 -3.06
C ALA A 73 0.66 10.17 -3.73
N ALA A 74 1.86 9.60 -3.65
CA ALA A 74 3.01 10.16 -4.33
C ALA A 74 2.88 10.00 -5.85
N ALA A 75 2.49 8.81 -6.30
CA ALA A 75 2.38 8.54 -7.72
C ALA A 75 1.34 9.44 -8.39
N ARG A 76 0.26 9.75 -7.68
CA ARG A 76 -0.79 10.62 -8.21
C ARG A 76 -0.23 11.98 -8.63
N ILE A 77 0.70 12.51 -7.86
CA ILE A 77 1.29 13.80 -8.16
C ILE A 77 2.15 13.74 -9.41
N LEU A 78 2.80 12.61 -9.62
CA LEU A 78 3.75 12.43 -10.70
C LEU A 78 3.12 11.83 -11.96
N GLY A 79 1.84 11.51 -11.92
CA GLY A 79 1.19 10.87 -13.05
C GLY A 79 1.52 9.40 -13.21
N GLY A 80 2.09 8.79 -12.18
CA GLY A 80 2.40 7.37 -12.20
C GLY A 80 1.29 6.54 -11.57
N ARG A 81 1.63 5.31 -11.19
CA ARG A 81 0.66 4.42 -10.55
C ARG A 81 1.38 3.36 -9.74
N VAL A 82 0.60 2.67 -8.91
CA VAL A 82 1.10 1.55 -8.10
C VAL A 82 0.35 0.29 -8.51
N VAL A 83 1.08 -0.78 -8.74
CA VAL A 83 0.50 -2.11 -8.91
C VAL A 83 0.86 -2.91 -7.66
N SER A 84 -0.15 -3.38 -6.94
CA SER A 84 0.03 -4.06 -5.68
C SER A 84 -0.40 -5.52 -5.80
N VAL A 85 0.41 -6.44 -5.31
CA VAL A 85 0.10 -7.87 -5.36
C VAL A 85 -0.18 -8.35 -3.94
N GLU A 86 -1.31 -9.03 -3.74
CA GLU A 86 -1.69 -9.55 -2.43
C GLU A 86 -2.43 -10.86 -2.60
N ASN A 87 -2.12 -11.84 -1.75
CA ASN A 87 -2.73 -13.16 -1.89
C ASN A 87 -3.77 -13.50 -0.83
N ASP A 88 -3.91 -12.70 0.21
CA ASP A 88 -4.88 -12.97 1.26
C ASP A 88 -6.23 -12.35 0.89
N PRO A 89 -7.29 -13.15 0.67
CA PRO A 89 -8.57 -12.60 0.20
C PRO A 89 -9.17 -11.55 1.14
N ALA A 90 -9.05 -11.73 2.44
CA ALA A 90 -9.59 -10.76 3.39
C ALA A 90 -8.84 -9.44 3.31
N LYS A 91 -7.53 -9.52 3.13
CA LYS A 91 -6.72 -8.31 2.98
C LYS A 91 -7.02 -7.63 1.66
N CYS A 92 -7.25 -8.40 0.60
CA CYS A 92 -7.61 -7.83 -0.68
C CYS A 92 -8.91 -7.02 -0.60
N GLU A 93 -9.91 -7.53 0.12
CA GLU A 93 -11.16 -6.80 0.27
C GLU A 93 -10.95 -5.51 1.04
N ALA A 94 -10.15 -5.57 2.11
CA ALA A 94 -9.84 -4.37 2.88
C ALA A 94 -9.04 -3.37 2.05
N TRP A 95 -8.10 -3.87 1.25
CA TRP A 95 -7.30 -3.04 0.37
C TRP A 95 -8.20 -2.22 -0.56
N LYS A 96 -9.15 -2.90 -1.20
CA LYS A 96 -10.05 -2.22 -2.14
C LYS A 96 -10.85 -1.11 -1.46
N ARG A 97 -11.42 -1.43 -0.29
CA ARG A 97 -12.18 -0.44 0.46
C ARG A 97 -11.33 0.75 0.86
N ASN A 98 -10.15 0.47 1.38
CA ASN A 98 -9.30 1.52 1.93
C ASN A 98 -8.75 2.43 0.83
N VAL A 99 -8.33 1.86 -0.30
CA VAL A 99 -7.81 2.65 -1.40
C VAL A 99 -8.92 3.51 -2.02
N GLU A 100 -10.11 2.94 -2.15
CA GLU A 100 -11.25 3.69 -2.68
C GLU A 100 -11.62 4.83 -1.73
N GLU A 101 -11.67 4.54 -0.45
CA GLU A 101 -12.02 5.55 0.55
C GLU A 101 -11.01 6.68 0.54
N ALA A 102 -9.74 6.37 0.30
CA ALA A 102 -8.68 7.38 0.22
C ALA A 102 -8.73 8.18 -1.09
N GLY A 103 -9.56 7.76 -2.04
CA GLY A 103 -9.68 8.47 -3.31
C GLY A 103 -8.56 8.19 -4.28
N LEU A 104 -7.91 7.03 -4.15
CA LEU A 104 -6.72 6.71 -4.94
C LEU A 104 -6.92 5.56 -5.90
N SER A 105 -8.17 5.15 -6.16
CA SER A 105 -8.43 3.99 -7.01
C SER A 105 -7.87 4.14 -8.42
N ASP A 106 -7.76 5.36 -8.92
CA ASP A 106 -7.26 5.57 -10.27
C ASP A 106 -5.74 5.45 -10.35
N TRP A 107 -5.06 5.42 -9.21
CA TRP A 107 -3.60 5.38 -9.17
C TRP A 107 -3.05 4.13 -8.51
N ALA A 108 -3.92 3.18 -8.16
CA ALA A 108 -3.47 1.93 -7.55
C ALA A 108 -4.31 0.79 -8.11
N GLU A 109 -3.63 -0.25 -8.53
CA GLU A 109 -4.26 -1.45 -9.08
C GLU A 109 -3.89 -2.63 -8.20
N LEU A 110 -4.87 -3.48 -7.87
CA LEU A 110 -4.62 -4.68 -7.09
C LEU A 110 -4.61 -5.89 -8.00
N VAL A 111 -3.57 -6.71 -7.84
CA VAL A 111 -3.49 -8.01 -8.49
C VAL A 111 -3.59 -9.05 -7.37
N GLU A 112 -4.68 -9.82 -7.38
CA GLU A 112 -4.94 -10.80 -6.32
C GLU A 112 -4.31 -12.12 -6.70
N GLY A 113 -3.54 -12.68 -5.79
CA GLY A 113 -2.92 -13.97 -6.01
C GLY A 113 -1.54 -14.08 -5.42
N ASP A 114 -0.91 -15.23 -5.66
CA ASP A 114 0.42 -15.50 -5.17
C ASP A 114 1.43 -14.68 -5.98
N ALA A 115 2.37 -14.06 -5.26
CA ALA A 115 3.32 -13.15 -5.88
C ALA A 115 4.14 -13.83 -6.97
N LEU A 116 4.60 -15.06 -6.71
CA LEU A 116 5.42 -15.75 -7.70
C LEU A 116 4.66 -16.01 -8.99
N ASP A 117 3.38 -16.40 -8.87
CA ASP A 117 2.55 -16.64 -10.04
C ASP A 117 2.24 -15.36 -10.78
N GLN A 118 1.92 -14.31 -10.04
CA GLN A 118 1.49 -13.06 -10.66
C GLN A 118 2.64 -12.32 -11.30
N LEU A 119 3.81 -12.33 -10.67
CA LEU A 119 4.96 -11.61 -11.22
C LEU A 119 5.41 -12.19 -12.55
N SER A 120 5.24 -13.49 -12.74
CA SER A 120 5.62 -14.09 -14.01
C SER A 120 4.73 -13.64 -15.16
N GLU A 121 3.57 -13.07 -14.87
CA GLU A 121 2.63 -12.62 -15.89
C GLU A 121 2.60 -11.11 -16.04
N ILE A 122 3.29 -10.38 -15.16
CA ILE A 122 3.36 -8.93 -15.26
C ILE A 122 4.49 -8.57 -16.21
N GLU A 123 4.16 -7.88 -17.27
CA GLU A 123 5.14 -7.52 -18.28
C GLU A 123 5.57 -6.08 -18.21
N ASP A 124 5.00 -5.32 -17.26
CA ASP A 124 5.32 -3.91 -17.14
C ASP A 124 6.72 -3.71 -16.58
N VAL A 125 7.30 -2.55 -16.90
CA VAL A 125 8.56 -2.13 -16.32
C VAL A 125 8.27 -1.16 -15.20
N PHE A 126 8.91 -1.36 -14.05
CA PHE A 126 8.66 -0.54 -12.88
C PHE A 126 9.92 0.23 -12.50
N ASP A 127 9.70 1.45 -12.02
CA ASP A 127 10.80 2.31 -11.56
C ASP A 127 11.19 1.99 -10.13
N VAL A 128 10.22 1.56 -9.32
CA VAL A 128 10.45 1.22 -7.92
C VAL A 128 9.74 -0.08 -7.62
N VAL A 129 10.43 -0.98 -6.91
CA VAL A 129 9.85 -2.23 -6.46
C VAL A 129 9.96 -2.26 -4.95
N PHE A 130 8.81 -2.37 -4.28
CA PHE A 130 8.76 -2.43 -2.82
C PHE A 130 8.21 -3.79 -2.42
N ILE A 131 8.98 -4.53 -1.63
CA ILE A 131 8.57 -5.86 -1.20
C ILE A 131 8.35 -5.82 0.31
N ASP A 132 7.11 -6.01 0.71
CA ASP A 132 6.75 -6.07 2.12
C ASP A 132 6.09 -7.41 2.39
N ALA A 133 6.75 -8.47 1.95
CA ALA A 133 6.21 -9.80 2.11
C ALA A 133 6.21 -10.20 3.57
N GLU A 134 5.13 -10.83 3.97
CA GLU A 134 5.03 -11.35 5.32
C GLU A 134 6.01 -12.49 5.48
N LYS A 135 6.83 -12.42 6.51
CA LYS A 135 7.73 -13.51 6.80
C LYS A 135 7.09 -14.44 7.79
N GLU A 136 7.34 -15.71 7.61
CA GLU A 136 6.78 -16.72 8.49
C GLU A 136 7.51 -16.68 9.76
N ASP A 137 7.86 -16.23 10.44
CA ASP A 137 8.63 -16.34 11.67
C ASP A 137 7.82 -16.58 12.87
#